data_0d147e142e10c2426fe9547543695037
#
_entry.id   0d147e142e10c2426fe9547543695037
#
_cell.length_a   1.000
_cell.length_b   1.000
_cell.length_c   1.000
_cell.angle_alpha   90.00
_cell.angle_beta   90.00
_cell.angle_gamma   90.00
#
_symmetry.space_group_name_H-M   'P 1'
#
loop_
_entity.id
_entity.type
_entity.pdbx_description
1 polymer ?
#
loop_
_entity_poly.entity_id
_entity_poly.type
_entity_poly.pdbx_seq_one_letter_code
_entity_poly.pdbx_strand_id
1 'polypeptide(L)'
;MTNYAKTNIGNEGRVELHETLSLTGAEISINTLPAGANVPFVHSHKTNEEVYGILSGKGKVIIDGEEITLTAGDWIRISPSAKRQFFAAEDVGISFV
;
A
#
# COMPACT_ATOMS: atom_id res chain seq x y z
N MET A 1 -3.60 30.68 -10.02
CA MET A 1 -3.96 29.33 -9.57
C MET A 1 -3.63 28.32 -10.64
N THR A 2 -2.97 27.25 -10.26
CA THR A 2 -2.64 26.18 -11.19
C THR A 2 -3.68 25.06 -11.11
N ASN A 3 -3.89 24.37 -12.23
CA ASN A 3 -4.81 23.24 -12.28
C ASN A 3 -4.14 21.89 -11.98
N TYR A 4 -2.89 21.92 -11.55
CA TYR A 4 -2.16 20.69 -11.24
C TYR A 4 -1.16 20.92 -10.10
N ALA A 5 -0.76 19.82 -9.48
CA ALA A 5 0.36 19.77 -8.55
C ALA A 5 1.22 18.55 -8.89
N LYS A 6 2.51 18.65 -8.68
CA LYS A 6 3.46 17.59 -9.02
C LYS A 6 4.47 17.42 -7.89
N THR A 7 4.81 16.19 -7.60
CA THR A 7 5.87 15.86 -6.66
C THR A 7 6.65 14.64 -7.15
N ASN A 8 7.77 14.36 -6.52
CA ASN A 8 8.55 13.15 -6.74
C ASN A 8 8.71 12.43 -5.41
N ILE A 9 8.42 11.14 -5.39
CA ILE A 9 8.43 10.37 -4.14
C ILE A 9 9.83 9.95 -3.69
N GLY A 10 10.82 10.00 -4.59
CA GLY A 10 12.17 9.57 -4.24
C GLY A 10 12.22 8.09 -3.90
N ASN A 11 13.05 7.74 -2.90
CA ASN A 11 13.30 6.36 -2.47
C ASN A 11 12.83 6.09 -1.04
N GLU A 12 11.92 6.88 -0.52
CA GLU A 12 11.42 6.69 0.85
C GLU A 12 10.57 5.43 0.96
N GLY A 13 10.59 4.78 2.14
CA GLY A 13 9.85 3.56 2.39
C GLY A 13 8.35 3.76 2.47
N ARG A 14 7.90 4.97 2.81
CA ARG A 14 6.49 5.32 2.80
C ARG A 14 6.33 6.79 2.44
N VAL A 15 5.46 7.07 1.49
CA VAL A 15 5.13 8.43 1.07
C VAL A 15 3.61 8.58 1.02
N GLU A 16 3.10 9.61 1.67
CA GLU A 16 1.69 9.97 1.63
C GLU A 16 1.50 11.23 0.80
N LEU A 17 0.53 11.25 -0.09
CA LEU A 17 0.37 12.29 -1.09
C LEU A 17 -0.79 13.25 -0.84
N HIS A 18 -1.62 13.01 0.17
CA HIS A 18 -2.80 13.84 0.44
C HIS A 18 -2.44 15.32 0.57
N GLU A 19 -1.53 15.65 1.46
CA GLU A 19 -1.12 17.04 1.70
C GLU A 19 -0.17 17.54 0.62
N THR A 20 0.80 16.71 0.20
CA THR A 20 1.81 17.09 -0.78
C THR A 20 1.19 17.53 -2.11
N LEU A 21 0.13 16.86 -2.54
CA LEU A 21 -0.57 17.18 -3.78
C LEU A 21 -1.88 17.92 -3.57
N SER A 22 -2.22 18.28 -2.33
CA SER A 22 -3.46 18.96 -1.98
C SER A 22 -4.70 18.19 -2.45
N LEU A 23 -4.71 16.88 -2.21
CA LEU A 23 -5.83 16.03 -2.60
C LEU A 23 -7.06 16.32 -1.74
N THR A 24 -8.23 16.31 -2.35
CA THR A 24 -9.49 16.59 -1.64
C THR A 24 -10.42 15.39 -1.54
N GLY A 25 -10.27 14.42 -2.42
CA GLY A 25 -11.17 13.27 -2.49
C GLY A 25 -10.52 11.93 -2.15
N ALA A 26 -9.23 11.92 -1.89
CA ALA A 26 -8.51 10.67 -1.67
C ALA A 26 -7.25 10.87 -0.83
N GLU A 27 -6.79 9.79 -0.23
CA GLU A 27 -5.43 9.68 0.26
C GLU A 27 -4.72 8.62 -0.54
N ILE A 28 -3.53 8.91 -1.03
CA ILE A 28 -2.70 7.97 -1.79
C ILE A 28 -1.37 7.85 -1.08
N SER A 29 -0.95 6.64 -0.80
CA SER A 29 0.37 6.38 -0.24
C SER A 29 1.10 5.35 -1.09
N ILE A 30 2.42 5.50 -1.15
CA ILE A 30 3.30 4.54 -1.80
C ILE A 30 4.15 3.91 -0.71
N ASN A 31 4.23 2.59 -0.70
CA ASN A 31 4.91 1.84 0.35
C ASN A 31 5.92 0.89 -0.28
N THR A 32 7.11 0.83 0.32
CA THR A 32 8.17 -0.08 -0.12
C THR A 32 8.69 -0.83 1.10
N LEU A 33 8.63 -2.16 1.03
CA LEU A 33 9.17 -3.04 2.06
C LEU A 33 10.35 -3.79 1.47
N PRO A 34 11.51 -3.79 2.13
CA PRO A 34 12.64 -4.62 1.68
C PRO A 34 12.33 -6.10 1.88
N ALA A 35 13.13 -6.96 1.23
CA ALA A 35 12.98 -8.41 1.35
C ALA A 35 12.91 -8.82 2.82
N GLY A 36 11.98 -9.69 3.15
CA GLY A 36 11.78 -10.20 4.49
C GLY A 36 11.08 -9.27 5.48
N ALA A 37 10.82 -8.02 5.09
CA ALA A 37 10.16 -7.05 5.97
C ALA A 37 8.65 -7.20 5.95
N ASN A 38 8.01 -6.65 6.97
CA ASN A 38 6.55 -6.62 7.06
C ASN A 38 6.09 -5.32 7.69
N VAL A 39 4.81 -5.01 7.51
CA VAL A 39 4.14 -4.00 8.32
C VAL A 39 4.04 -4.55 9.73
N PRO A 40 4.50 -3.81 10.76
CA PRO A 40 4.68 -4.38 12.11
C PRO A 40 3.40 -4.66 12.88
N PHE A 41 2.23 -4.33 12.34
CA PHE A 41 0.97 -4.54 13.04
C PHE A 41 -0.17 -4.82 12.06
N VAL A 42 -1.20 -5.49 12.58
CA VAL A 42 -2.46 -5.72 11.86
C VAL A 42 -3.35 -4.50 12.07
N HIS A 43 -4.00 -4.04 11.01
CA HIS A 43 -4.92 -2.91 11.13
C HIS A 43 -6.17 -3.10 10.26
N SER A 44 -7.18 -2.30 10.56
CA SER A 44 -8.43 -2.24 9.80
C SER A 44 -8.96 -0.82 9.82
N HIS A 45 -9.95 -0.55 8.98
CA HIS A 45 -10.61 0.76 8.90
C HIS A 45 -12.09 0.63 9.25
N LYS A 46 -12.71 1.73 9.62
CA LYS A 46 -14.13 1.71 10.05
C LYS A 46 -15.10 1.97 8.91
N THR A 47 -14.76 2.85 7.98
CA THR A 47 -15.71 3.37 7.00
C THR A 47 -15.30 3.24 5.56
N ASN A 48 -14.00 3.23 5.26
CA ASN A 48 -13.51 3.29 3.88
C ASN A 48 -12.94 1.96 3.44
N GLU A 49 -13.38 1.50 2.26
CA GLU A 49 -12.65 0.42 1.59
C GLU A 49 -11.34 0.95 1.07
N GLU A 50 -10.39 0.06 0.86
CA GLU A 50 -9.09 0.39 0.29
C GLU A 50 -8.82 -0.44 -0.95
N VAL A 51 -8.10 0.17 -1.90
CA VAL A 51 -7.60 -0.53 -3.07
C VAL A 51 -6.09 -0.46 -3.06
N TYR A 52 -5.45 -1.59 -3.21
CA TYR A 52 -3.99 -1.70 -3.26
C TYR A 52 -3.56 -2.20 -4.63
N GLY A 53 -2.51 -1.59 -5.17
CA GLY A 53 -1.90 -2.01 -6.42
C GLY A 53 -0.42 -2.34 -6.19
N ILE A 54 0.02 -3.49 -6.68
CA ILE A 54 1.40 -3.94 -6.53
C ILE A 54 2.20 -3.45 -7.73
N LEU A 55 3.16 -2.58 -7.49
CA LEU A 55 3.96 -1.94 -8.54
C LEU A 55 5.17 -2.79 -8.93
N SER A 56 5.80 -3.42 -7.95
CA SER A 56 6.99 -4.25 -8.19
C SER A 56 7.18 -5.25 -7.06
N GLY A 57 7.91 -6.30 -7.33
CA GLY A 57 8.29 -7.28 -6.33
C GLY A 57 7.23 -8.32 -6.04
N LYS A 58 7.36 -8.93 -4.89
CA LYS A 58 6.47 -10.01 -4.43
C LYS A 58 6.25 -9.92 -2.93
N GLY A 59 5.12 -10.43 -2.50
CA GLY A 59 4.81 -10.52 -1.08
C GLY A 59 3.50 -11.23 -0.86
N LYS A 60 2.89 -10.92 0.27
CA LYS A 60 1.57 -11.44 0.61
C LYS A 60 0.85 -10.46 1.51
N VAL A 61 -0.45 -10.59 1.58
CA VAL A 61 -1.28 -9.92 2.57
C VAL A 61 -2.09 -10.99 3.29
N ILE A 62 -2.20 -10.85 4.60
CA ILE A 62 -3.10 -11.69 5.39
C ILE A 62 -4.34 -10.86 5.69
N ILE A 63 -5.50 -11.34 5.24
CA ILE A 63 -6.78 -10.67 5.40
C ILE A 63 -7.70 -11.59 6.18
N ASP A 64 -8.07 -11.18 7.41
CA ASP A 64 -8.90 -11.97 8.31
C ASP A 64 -8.42 -13.42 8.45
N GLY A 65 -7.11 -13.60 8.52
CA GLY A 65 -6.48 -14.91 8.65
C GLY A 65 -6.23 -15.65 7.34
N GLU A 66 -6.72 -15.13 6.22
CA GLU A 66 -6.48 -15.74 4.91
C GLU A 66 -5.23 -15.15 4.25
N GLU A 67 -4.33 -16.01 3.80
CA GLU A 67 -3.08 -15.60 3.16
C GLU A 67 -3.28 -15.49 1.65
N ILE A 68 -2.99 -14.33 1.09
CA ILE A 68 -3.13 -14.05 -0.33
C ILE A 68 -1.77 -13.63 -0.88
N THR A 69 -1.28 -14.37 -1.88
CA THR A 69 -0.01 -14.07 -2.54
C THR A 69 -0.17 -12.86 -3.47
N LEU A 70 0.84 -11.99 -3.47
CA LEU A 70 0.87 -10.77 -4.27
C LEU A 70 2.08 -10.74 -5.18
N THR A 71 1.87 -10.35 -6.43
CA THR A 71 2.93 -10.09 -7.41
C THR A 71 2.66 -8.78 -8.14
N ALA A 72 3.67 -8.26 -8.82
CA ALA A 72 3.54 -7.03 -9.61
C ALA A 72 2.37 -7.13 -10.59
N GLY A 73 1.56 -6.10 -10.64
CA GLY A 73 0.36 -6.05 -11.48
C GLY A 73 -0.94 -6.45 -10.78
N ASP A 74 -0.84 -7.02 -9.57
CA ASP A 74 -2.04 -7.37 -8.81
C ASP A 74 -2.69 -6.13 -8.22
N TRP A 75 -4.02 -6.10 -8.24
CA TRP A 75 -4.82 -5.08 -7.56
C TRP A 75 -5.86 -5.77 -6.70
N ILE A 76 -6.05 -5.27 -5.50
CA ILE A 76 -6.95 -5.88 -4.53
C ILE A 76 -7.74 -4.81 -3.79
N ARG A 77 -9.05 -5.04 -3.65
CA ARG A 77 -9.92 -4.23 -2.80
C ARG A 77 -10.11 -4.95 -1.47
N ILE A 78 -9.97 -4.22 -0.39
CA ILE A 78 -10.16 -4.76 0.96
C ILE A 78 -11.27 -3.99 1.65
N SER A 79 -12.26 -4.72 2.16
CA SER A 79 -13.41 -4.14 2.88
C SER A 79 -12.97 -3.45 4.16
N PRO A 80 -13.68 -2.41 4.62
CA PRO A 80 -13.20 -1.57 5.73
C PRO A 80 -12.87 -2.33 7.01
N SER A 81 -13.76 -3.22 7.44
CA SER A 81 -13.61 -3.92 8.72
C SER A 81 -12.64 -5.10 8.66
N ALA A 82 -12.21 -5.53 7.49
CA ALA A 82 -11.29 -6.64 7.36
C ALA A 82 -9.93 -6.28 7.94
N LYS A 83 -9.38 -7.17 8.74
CA LYS A 83 -8.03 -7.00 9.31
C LYS A 83 -7.00 -7.41 8.30
N ARG A 84 -5.95 -6.58 8.13
CA ARG A 84 -4.94 -6.79 7.10
C ARG A 84 -3.55 -6.52 7.60
N GLN A 85 -2.58 -7.27 7.07
CA GLN A 85 -1.16 -7.04 7.29
C GLN A 85 -0.38 -7.47 6.06
N PHE A 86 0.53 -6.60 5.60
CA PHE A 86 1.33 -6.84 4.40
C PHE A 86 2.74 -7.32 4.76
N PHE A 87 3.26 -8.21 3.93
CA PHE A 87 4.59 -8.80 4.08
C PHE A 87 5.30 -8.81 2.72
N ALA A 88 6.57 -8.43 2.69
CA ALA A 88 7.42 -8.67 1.53
C ALA A 88 7.84 -10.15 1.51
N ALA A 89 8.17 -10.66 0.30
CA ALA A 89 8.78 -11.98 0.19
C ALA A 89 10.16 -12.00 0.83
N GLU A 90 10.66 -13.18 1.21
CA GLU A 90 11.94 -13.29 1.89
C GLU A 90 13.13 -12.97 0.99
N ASP A 91 13.00 -13.20 -0.31
CA ASP A 91 14.06 -13.03 -1.30
C ASP A 91 13.95 -11.74 -2.11
N VAL A 92 12.84 -11.05 -2.08
CA VAL A 92 12.63 -9.82 -2.85
C VAL A 92 11.67 -8.89 -2.11
N GLY A 93 11.90 -7.58 -2.21
CA GLY A 93 11.02 -6.58 -1.64
C GLY A 93 9.74 -6.39 -2.43
N ILE A 94 8.86 -5.52 -1.94
CA ILE A 94 7.58 -5.20 -2.57
C ILE A 94 7.34 -3.70 -2.51
N SER A 95 6.85 -3.12 -3.61
CA SER A 95 6.37 -1.73 -3.65
C SER A 95 4.90 -1.73 -4.04
N PHE A 96 4.09 -0.99 -3.29
CA PHE A 96 2.65 -0.95 -3.55
C PHE A 96 2.04 0.41 -3.20
N VAL A 97 0.96 0.69 -3.89
CA VAL A 97 0.15 1.90 -3.71
C VAL A 97 -1.04 1.59 -2.83
#